data_bb26eee85c6bd733191bf5932827859a
#
_entry.id   bb26eee85c6bd733191bf5932827859a
#
_cell.length_a   1.000
_cell.length_b   1.000
_cell.length_c   1.000
_cell.angle_alpha   90.00
_cell.angle_beta   90.00
_cell.angle_gamma   90.00
#
_symmetry.space_group_name_H-M   'P 1'
#
loop_
_entity.id
_entity.type
_entity.pdbx_description
1 polymer ?
#
loop_
_entity_poly.entity_id
_entity_poly.type
_entity_poly.pdbx_seq_one_letter_code
_entity_poly.pdbx_strand_id
1 'polypeptide(L)'
;MTTGVARGTLAFSMSLSFRHGVPGTVAALMSPLLLSMTVITAPLEAASIPLKNGQKIGFLGDSITQAGAEPQGYVSLVIRGLEANGIQVGSIPAGIGGHKSNQMLERLERDVLSKKPDWMTLSCGVNDVWHGANGIPLEPYKKNITEIVEKCQAAGVKVMILTAAMIGEDAPNSNNQKLAAYNGFLRDLAKKKKCRLADLNADMQAAIAKAKKESNHQGNLLTSDGVHMNPEGNRMMATGVLKAFGLNAKQLKKAQDSWSKPVAPAGH
;
A
#
# COMPACT_ATOMS: atom_id res chain seq x y z
N MET A 1 54.38 -8.72 22.92
CA MET A 1 54.36 -10.16 22.55
C MET A 1 53.22 -10.26 21.52
N THR A 2 53.50 -10.02 20.26
CA THR A 2 53.97 -10.88 19.14
C THR A 2 53.25 -12.20 19.06
N THR A 3 52.47 -12.40 18.05
CA THR A 3 52.59 -13.20 16.80
C THR A 3 51.19 -13.35 16.24
N GLY A 4 50.82 -13.15 15.00
CA GLY A 4 51.48 -13.36 13.73
C GLY A 4 50.89 -14.47 12.91
N VAL A 5 50.33 -14.12 11.73
CA VAL A 5 50.35 -14.88 10.44
C VAL A 5 49.46 -16.14 10.36
N ALA A 6 48.69 -16.42 9.30
CA ALA A 6 49.12 -16.51 7.89
C ALA A 6 47.95 -16.57 6.91
N ARG A 7 48.14 -15.98 5.76
CA ARG A 7 47.38 -16.16 4.50
C ARG A 7 47.76 -17.48 3.83
N GLY A 8 46.82 -18.24 3.30
CA GLY A 8 47.05 -19.39 2.44
C GLY A 8 46.37 -19.18 1.08
N THR A 9 47.16 -18.81 0.08
CA THR A 9 46.80 -18.80 -1.34
C THR A 9 47.18 -20.13 -1.96
N LEU A 10 46.27 -20.88 -2.50
CA LEU A 10 46.53 -22.09 -3.30
C LEU A 10 46.36 -21.72 -4.79
N ALA A 11 47.47 -21.64 -5.51
CA ALA A 11 47.55 -21.59 -6.94
C ALA A 11 47.59 -23.01 -7.51
N PHE A 12 46.67 -23.35 -8.40
CA PHE A 12 46.71 -24.59 -9.16
C PHE A 12 47.29 -24.31 -10.54
N SER A 13 48.49 -24.84 -10.79
CA SER A 13 49.19 -24.80 -12.09
C SER A 13 48.82 -26.07 -12.86
N MET A 14 48.19 -25.95 -14.02
CA MET A 14 48.07 -27.06 -14.98
C MET A 14 49.09 -26.86 -16.13
N SER A 15 50.05 -27.73 -16.17
CA SER A 15 51.05 -27.89 -17.24
C SER A 15 50.44 -28.68 -18.41
N LEU A 16 50.42 -28.07 -19.60
CA LEU A 16 50.06 -28.72 -20.86
C LEU A 16 51.29 -29.14 -21.61
N SER A 17 51.46 -30.45 -21.84
CA SER A 17 52.51 -31.06 -22.68
C SER A 17 52.01 -31.10 -24.12
N PHE A 18 52.77 -30.47 -25.03
CA PHE A 18 52.60 -30.56 -26.49
C PHE A 18 53.23 -31.87 -27.00
N ARG A 19 52.50 -32.69 -27.75
CA ARG A 19 53.04 -33.69 -28.67
C ARG A 19 52.74 -33.31 -30.12
N HIS A 20 53.77 -33.21 -30.93
CA HIS A 20 53.71 -33.00 -32.36
C HIS A 20 53.28 -34.28 -33.10
N GLY A 21 52.42 -34.13 -34.12
CA GLY A 21 52.04 -35.15 -35.08
C GLY A 21 51.39 -34.53 -36.31
N VAL A 22 51.91 -34.84 -37.45
CA VAL A 22 51.90 -34.31 -38.82
C VAL A 22 50.49 -34.43 -39.56
N PRO A 23 50.26 -33.81 -40.73
CA PRO A 23 48.95 -33.24 -41.10
C PRO A 23 48.13 -34.14 -42.01
N GLY A 24 46.82 -34.06 -41.83
CA GLY A 24 45.84 -34.56 -42.76
C GLY A 24 44.72 -33.54 -42.97
N THR A 25 44.69 -32.97 -44.17
CA THR A 25 43.72 -32.00 -44.62
C THR A 25 42.35 -32.63 -44.83
N VAL A 26 41.40 -32.32 -43.96
CA VAL A 26 39.99 -32.55 -44.25
C VAL A 26 39.24 -31.23 -43.95
N ALA A 27 38.83 -30.55 -44.99
CA ALA A 27 38.01 -29.36 -44.92
C ALA A 27 36.58 -29.75 -44.58
N ALA A 28 36.24 -29.62 -43.29
CA ALA A 28 34.85 -29.72 -42.86
C ALA A 28 34.24 -28.31 -42.83
N LEU A 29 33.36 -28.06 -43.79
CA LEU A 29 32.50 -26.88 -43.82
C LEU A 29 31.52 -26.93 -42.62
N MET A 30 31.86 -26.29 -41.54
CA MET A 30 30.92 -26.03 -40.45
C MET A 30 30.19 -24.72 -40.72
N SER A 31 28.95 -24.81 -41.20
CA SER A 31 28.01 -23.68 -41.18
C SER A 31 27.63 -23.36 -39.75
N PRO A 32 27.77 -22.09 -39.28
CA PRO A 32 27.24 -21.70 -38.00
C PRO A 32 25.72 -21.60 -38.08
N LEU A 33 25.01 -22.54 -37.44
CA LEU A 33 23.59 -22.45 -37.18
C LEU A 33 23.35 -21.33 -36.16
N LEU A 34 23.05 -20.13 -36.65
CA LEU A 34 22.58 -19.02 -35.81
C LEU A 34 21.20 -19.38 -35.24
N LEU A 35 21.18 -19.91 -34.05
CA LEU A 35 19.97 -20.10 -33.27
C LEU A 35 19.48 -18.73 -32.78
N SER A 36 18.62 -18.07 -33.53
CA SER A 36 17.96 -16.84 -33.12
C SER A 36 16.99 -17.15 -31.96
N MET A 37 17.41 -16.88 -30.73
CA MET A 37 16.53 -16.85 -29.58
C MET A 37 15.56 -15.67 -29.70
N THR A 38 14.37 -15.92 -30.19
CA THR A 38 13.27 -14.97 -30.08
C THR A 38 12.86 -14.90 -28.61
N VAL A 39 13.26 -13.83 -27.94
CA VAL A 39 12.76 -13.49 -26.60
C VAL A 39 11.29 -13.10 -26.76
N ILE A 40 10.38 -14.04 -26.51
CA ILE A 40 8.96 -13.73 -26.40
C ILE A 40 8.79 -12.97 -25.09
N THR A 41 8.81 -11.65 -25.16
CA THR A 41 8.36 -10.80 -24.06
C THR A 41 6.84 -10.92 -23.98
N ALA A 42 6.34 -11.78 -23.09
CA ALA A 42 4.92 -11.79 -22.76
C ALA A 42 4.55 -10.36 -22.29
N PRO A 43 3.47 -9.75 -22.80
CA PRO A 43 3.01 -8.47 -22.31
C PRO A 43 2.76 -8.62 -20.79
N LEU A 44 3.35 -7.71 -20.01
CA LEU A 44 3.05 -7.60 -18.58
C LEU A 44 1.55 -7.31 -18.48
N GLU A 45 0.77 -8.34 -18.16
CA GLU A 45 -0.68 -8.20 -18.00
C GLU A 45 -0.93 -7.11 -16.95
N ALA A 46 -1.51 -6.00 -17.36
CA ALA A 46 -1.89 -4.93 -16.44
C ALA A 46 -2.81 -5.57 -15.41
N ALA A 47 -2.38 -5.55 -14.13
CA ALA A 47 -3.12 -6.16 -13.05
C ALA A 47 -4.58 -5.67 -13.11
N SER A 48 -5.51 -6.59 -13.39
CA SER A 48 -6.92 -6.25 -13.51
C SER A 48 -7.46 -5.73 -12.17
N ILE A 49 -8.28 -4.69 -12.25
CA ILE A 49 -8.96 -4.16 -11.06
C ILE A 49 -9.88 -5.28 -10.53
N PRO A 50 -9.73 -5.72 -9.27
CA PRO A 50 -10.46 -6.88 -8.77
C PRO A 50 -11.90 -6.58 -8.36
N LEU A 51 -12.31 -5.30 -8.46
CA LEU A 51 -13.66 -4.84 -8.17
C LEU A 51 -14.59 -5.05 -9.36
N LYS A 52 -15.84 -5.42 -9.06
CA LYS A 52 -16.91 -5.60 -10.05
C LYS A 52 -18.07 -4.68 -9.73
N ASN A 53 -18.85 -4.31 -10.74
CA ASN A 53 -20.07 -3.53 -10.56
C ASN A 53 -21.05 -4.25 -9.59
N GLY A 54 -21.71 -3.49 -8.74
CA GLY A 54 -22.64 -3.97 -7.73
C GLY A 54 -22.00 -4.45 -6.42
N GLN A 55 -20.67 -4.57 -6.36
CA GLN A 55 -19.99 -4.90 -5.11
C GLN A 55 -20.03 -3.75 -4.09
N LYS A 56 -19.84 -4.07 -2.81
CA LYS A 56 -19.81 -3.12 -1.70
C LYS A 56 -18.46 -3.09 -1.03
N ILE A 57 -18.00 -1.89 -0.67
CA ILE A 57 -16.77 -1.67 0.09
C ILE A 57 -17.11 -1.09 1.45
N GLY A 58 -16.74 -1.80 2.53
CA GLY A 58 -16.76 -1.29 3.90
C GLY A 58 -15.50 -0.44 4.15
N PHE A 59 -15.67 0.72 4.76
CA PHE A 59 -14.55 1.60 5.14
C PHE A 59 -14.49 1.69 6.66
N LEU A 60 -13.76 0.77 7.29
CA LEU A 60 -13.58 0.74 8.74
C LEU A 60 -12.39 1.63 9.14
N GLY A 61 -12.64 2.57 10.07
CA GLY A 61 -11.60 3.48 10.52
C GLY A 61 -12.03 4.42 11.65
N ASP A 62 -11.22 5.43 11.89
CA ASP A 62 -11.39 6.46 12.92
C ASP A 62 -11.98 7.77 12.35
N SER A 63 -11.63 8.93 12.97
CA SER A 63 -12.07 10.27 12.51
C SER A 63 -11.64 10.60 11.08
N ILE A 64 -10.48 10.12 10.64
CA ILE A 64 -10.00 10.35 9.27
C ILE A 64 -10.94 9.65 8.28
N THR A 65 -11.40 8.45 8.60
CA THR A 65 -12.36 7.71 7.77
C THR A 65 -13.78 8.27 7.90
N GLN A 66 -14.16 8.76 9.10
CA GLN A 66 -15.44 9.42 9.32
C GLN A 66 -15.56 10.67 8.45
N ALA A 67 -14.58 11.58 8.53
CA ALA A 67 -14.51 12.75 7.67
C ALA A 67 -14.28 12.38 6.19
N GLY A 68 -13.62 11.25 5.94
CA GLY A 68 -13.43 10.69 4.62
C GLY A 68 -14.72 10.38 3.87
N ALA A 69 -15.83 10.15 4.57
CA ALA A 69 -17.14 9.88 3.97
C ALA A 69 -17.86 11.16 3.49
N GLU A 70 -17.41 12.35 3.89
CA GLU A 70 -17.92 13.64 3.40
C GLU A 70 -17.62 13.81 1.90
N PRO A 71 -18.32 14.70 1.18
CA PRO A 71 -18.23 14.81 -0.29
C PRO A 71 -16.83 14.99 -0.87
N GLN A 72 -15.90 15.62 -0.14
CA GLN A 72 -14.51 15.83 -0.52
C GLN A 72 -13.53 14.94 0.27
N GLY A 73 -14.04 14.04 1.09
CA GLY A 73 -13.24 13.11 1.86
C GLY A 73 -12.76 11.92 1.02
N TYR A 74 -11.70 11.26 1.48
CA TYR A 74 -11.02 10.22 0.69
C TYR A 74 -11.93 9.03 0.31
N VAL A 75 -12.88 8.64 1.16
CA VAL A 75 -13.84 7.56 0.88
C VAL A 75 -14.71 7.93 -0.33
N SER A 76 -15.31 9.13 -0.30
CA SER A 76 -16.13 9.65 -1.40
C SER A 76 -15.31 9.82 -2.68
N LEU A 77 -14.06 10.27 -2.58
CA LEU A 77 -13.16 10.41 -3.73
C LEU A 77 -12.78 9.04 -4.33
N VAL A 78 -12.60 8.00 -3.50
CA VAL A 78 -12.37 6.62 -3.98
C VAL A 78 -13.59 6.13 -4.78
N ILE A 79 -14.79 6.26 -4.27
CA ILE A 79 -16.02 5.84 -4.96
C ILE A 79 -16.15 6.57 -6.30
N ARG A 80 -16.06 7.91 -6.31
CA ARG A 80 -16.10 8.72 -7.54
C ARG A 80 -15.01 8.35 -8.54
N GLY A 81 -13.81 8.04 -8.04
CA GLY A 81 -12.69 7.62 -8.88
C GLY A 81 -12.94 6.26 -9.55
N LEU A 82 -13.58 5.31 -8.86
CA LEU A 82 -14.01 4.03 -9.43
C LEU A 82 -15.12 4.25 -10.46
N GLU A 83 -16.13 5.03 -10.13
CA GLU A 83 -17.24 5.38 -11.05
C GLU A 83 -16.75 6.04 -12.33
N ALA A 84 -15.81 6.98 -12.22
CA ALA A 84 -15.18 7.62 -13.38
C ALA A 84 -14.50 6.60 -14.30
N ASN A 85 -14.09 5.45 -13.78
CA ASN A 85 -13.50 4.34 -14.53
C ASN A 85 -14.51 3.25 -14.90
N GLY A 86 -15.81 3.49 -14.72
CA GLY A 86 -16.88 2.57 -15.09
C GLY A 86 -17.12 1.44 -14.09
N ILE A 87 -16.62 1.59 -12.85
CA ILE A 87 -16.79 0.59 -11.79
C ILE A 87 -17.72 1.17 -10.73
N GLN A 88 -18.97 0.70 -10.72
CA GLN A 88 -19.99 1.14 -9.77
C GLN A 88 -20.02 0.21 -8.56
N VAL A 89 -19.70 0.76 -7.39
CA VAL A 89 -19.68 0.04 -6.12
C VAL A 89 -20.43 0.80 -5.03
N GLY A 90 -21.04 0.06 -4.11
CA GLY A 90 -21.65 0.64 -2.91
C GLY A 90 -20.60 0.93 -1.84
N SER A 91 -20.81 2.01 -1.08
CA SER A 91 -19.99 2.39 0.09
C SER A 91 -20.72 2.05 1.39
N ILE A 92 -19.99 1.48 2.36
CA ILE A 92 -20.45 1.28 3.74
C ILE A 92 -19.49 2.08 4.64
N PRO A 93 -19.78 3.36 4.92
CA PRO A 93 -18.98 4.16 5.83
C PRO A 93 -19.06 3.59 7.26
N ALA A 94 -17.89 3.34 7.86
CA ALA A 94 -17.77 2.81 9.22
C ALA A 94 -16.58 3.49 9.95
N GLY A 95 -16.40 4.80 9.73
CA GLY A 95 -15.48 5.66 10.47
C GLY A 95 -16.13 6.20 11.73
N ILE A 96 -15.45 6.18 12.88
CA ILE A 96 -15.89 6.80 14.14
C ILE A 96 -14.72 7.50 14.80
N GLY A 97 -14.89 8.81 15.10
CA GLY A 97 -13.87 9.66 15.70
C GLY A 97 -13.28 9.10 16.99
N GLY A 98 -11.96 9.17 17.14
CA GLY A 98 -11.24 8.74 18.33
C GLY A 98 -11.11 7.22 18.52
N HIS A 99 -11.78 6.39 17.69
CA HIS A 99 -11.75 4.94 17.84
C HIS A 99 -10.35 4.36 17.58
N LYS A 100 -10.02 3.35 18.37
CA LYS A 100 -8.79 2.58 18.37
C LYS A 100 -9.06 1.15 17.92
N SER A 101 -8.03 0.35 17.76
CA SER A 101 -8.11 -1.03 17.26
C SER A 101 -9.08 -1.92 18.03
N ASN A 102 -9.13 -1.82 19.35
CA ASN A 102 -10.06 -2.60 20.20
C ASN A 102 -11.53 -2.23 19.93
N GLN A 103 -11.84 -0.94 19.83
CA GLN A 103 -13.20 -0.46 19.56
C GLN A 103 -13.65 -0.78 18.12
N MET A 104 -12.71 -0.74 17.16
CA MET A 104 -13.00 -1.18 15.79
C MET A 104 -13.31 -2.68 15.72
N LEU A 105 -12.58 -3.50 16.49
CA LEU A 105 -12.86 -4.95 16.60
C LEU A 105 -14.24 -5.21 17.22
N GLU A 106 -14.59 -4.52 18.30
CA GLU A 106 -15.87 -4.66 19.01
C GLU A 106 -17.08 -4.41 18.09
N ARG A 107 -16.98 -3.38 17.22
CA ARG A 107 -18.10 -2.98 16.34
C ARG A 107 -18.06 -3.57 14.93
N LEU A 108 -17.05 -4.39 14.60
CA LEU A 108 -16.83 -4.91 13.26
C LEU A 108 -18.07 -5.62 12.69
N GLU A 109 -18.68 -6.49 13.47
CA GLU A 109 -19.87 -7.23 13.05
C GLU A 109 -21.04 -6.28 12.75
N ARG A 110 -21.38 -5.43 13.70
CA ARG A 110 -22.51 -4.50 13.60
C ARG A 110 -22.35 -3.51 12.44
N ASP A 111 -21.16 -2.90 12.29
CA ASP A 111 -20.99 -1.75 11.40
C ASP A 111 -20.56 -2.15 9.99
N VAL A 112 -19.98 -3.34 9.83
CA VAL A 112 -19.39 -3.79 8.56
C VAL A 112 -19.94 -5.14 8.11
N LEU A 113 -19.71 -6.23 8.84
CA LEU A 113 -19.96 -7.58 8.35
C LEU A 113 -21.46 -7.89 8.16
N SER A 114 -22.32 -7.40 9.05
CA SER A 114 -23.79 -7.52 8.91
C SER A 114 -24.34 -6.90 7.62
N LYS A 115 -23.62 -5.93 7.03
CA LYS A 115 -23.98 -5.27 5.76
C LYS A 115 -23.48 -6.02 4.53
N LYS A 116 -22.79 -7.15 4.73
CA LYS A 116 -22.29 -8.05 3.69
C LYS A 116 -21.47 -7.33 2.62
N PRO A 117 -20.33 -6.69 2.96
CA PRO A 117 -19.44 -6.13 1.97
C PRO A 117 -18.66 -7.22 1.22
N ASP A 118 -18.24 -6.95 -0.01
CA ASP A 118 -17.29 -7.81 -0.75
C ASP A 118 -15.83 -7.46 -0.41
N TRP A 119 -15.61 -6.20 -0.06
CA TRP A 119 -14.32 -5.66 0.33
C TRP A 119 -14.43 -4.84 1.60
N MET A 120 -13.34 -4.78 2.36
CA MET A 120 -13.19 -3.84 3.47
C MET A 120 -11.83 -3.18 3.42
N THR A 121 -11.78 -1.86 3.57
CA THR A 121 -10.55 -1.12 3.89
C THR A 121 -10.46 -0.96 5.40
N LEU A 122 -9.28 -1.20 5.96
CA LEU A 122 -8.99 -1.04 7.38
C LEU A 122 -7.95 0.06 7.56
N SER A 123 -8.38 1.19 8.13
CA SER A 123 -7.53 2.33 8.48
C SER A 123 -7.49 2.48 10.00
N CYS A 124 -6.38 2.07 10.64
CA CYS A 124 -6.26 2.04 12.10
C CYS A 124 -4.80 2.23 12.53
N GLY A 125 -4.58 2.90 13.66
CA GLY A 125 -3.26 3.03 14.28
C GLY A 125 -2.93 4.45 14.78
N VAL A 126 -3.49 5.48 14.17
CA VAL A 126 -3.25 6.88 14.59
C VAL A 126 -3.64 7.06 16.07
N ASN A 127 -4.87 6.74 16.46
CA ASN A 127 -5.36 6.90 17.81
C ASN A 127 -4.72 5.92 18.80
N ASP A 128 -4.32 4.74 18.33
CA ASP A 128 -3.60 3.75 19.14
C ASP A 128 -2.24 4.29 19.61
N VAL A 129 -1.60 5.16 18.81
CA VAL A 129 -0.33 5.80 19.12
C VAL A 129 -0.51 7.17 19.77
N TRP A 130 -1.35 8.03 19.19
CA TRP A 130 -1.45 9.46 19.54
C TRP A 130 -1.94 9.70 20.96
N HIS A 131 -2.79 8.85 21.48
CA HIS A 131 -3.38 9.01 22.81
C HIS A 131 -2.43 8.61 23.96
N GLY A 132 -1.15 8.39 23.69
CA GLY A 132 -0.14 8.14 24.72
C GLY A 132 -0.50 6.96 25.64
N ALA A 133 -0.64 7.19 26.92
CA ALA A 133 -1.01 6.17 27.92
C ALA A 133 -2.43 5.60 27.70
N ASN A 134 -3.33 6.37 27.08
CA ASN A 134 -4.68 5.94 26.72
C ASN A 134 -4.73 5.28 25.32
N GLY A 135 -3.61 5.15 24.64
CA GLY A 135 -3.46 4.43 23.39
C GLY A 135 -3.52 2.91 23.57
N ILE A 136 -3.38 2.18 22.50
CA ILE A 136 -3.29 0.71 22.54
C ILE A 136 -1.84 0.32 22.29
N PRO A 137 -1.15 -0.36 23.22
CA PRO A 137 0.21 -0.83 23.04
C PRO A 137 0.33 -1.78 21.84
N LEU A 138 1.53 -1.87 21.27
CA LEU A 138 1.78 -2.58 20.01
C LEU A 138 1.30 -4.04 20.01
N GLU A 139 1.53 -4.79 21.09
CA GLU A 139 1.14 -6.22 21.11
C GLU A 139 -0.38 -6.42 21.17
N PRO A 140 -1.16 -5.73 22.03
CA PRO A 140 -2.62 -5.73 21.93
C PRO A 140 -3.14 -5.22 20.58
N TYR A 141 -2.53 -4.18 20.01
CA TYR A 141 -2.87 -3.68 18.67
C TYR A 141 -2.73 -4.77 17.60
N LYS A 142 -1.58 -5.47 17.58
CA LYS A 142 -1.33 -6.58 16.64
C LYS A 142 -2.40 -7.65 16.75
N LYS A 143 -2.81 -8.01 17.98
CA LYS A 143 -3.87 -8.98 18.23
C LYS A 143 -5.21 -8.50 17.66
N ASN A 144 -5.62 -7.29 17.97
CA ASN A 144 -6.89 -6.72 17.52
C ASN A 144 -6.97 -6.66 15.98
N ILE A 145 -5.92 -6.12 15.33
CA ILE A 145 -5.90 -6.00 13.86
C ILE A 145 -5.87 -7.37 13.18
N THR A 146 -5.12 -8.33 13.72
CA THR A 146 -5.10 -9.70 13.19
C THR A 146 -6.50 -10.31 13.25
N GLU A 147 -7.18 -10.19 14.39
CA GLU A 147 -8.53 -10.71 14.58
C GLU A 147 -9.56 -10.04 13.66
N ILE A 148 -9.48 -8.73 13.44
CA ILE A 148 -10.32 -8.02 12.45
C ILE A 148 -10.15 -8.62 11.06
N VAL A 149 -8.90 -8.79 10.61
CA VAL A 149 -8.59 -9.35 9.29
C VAL A 149 -9.11 -10.79 9.17
N GLU A 150 -8.89 -11.62 10.19
CA GLU A 150 -9.33 -13.02 10.19
C GLU A 150 -10.86 -13.15 10.17
N LYS A 151 -11.57 -12.35 10.95
CA LYS A 151 -13.05 -12.32 10.93
C LYS A 151 -13.59 -11.90 9.57
N CYS A 152 -13.00 -10.89 8.94
CA CYS A 152 -13.38 -10.49 7.58
C CYS A 152 -13.16 -11.62 6.58
N GLN A 153 -11.98 -12.25 6.59
CA GLN A 153 -11.65 -13.34 5.67
C GLN A 153 -12.55 -14.57 5.90
N ALA A 154 -12.86 -14.89 7.16
CA ALA A 154 -13.80 -15.96 7.49
C ALA A 154 -15.22 -15.70 6.96
N ALA A 155 -15.63 -14.42 6.90
CA ALA A 155 -16.90 -13.99 6.31
C ALA A 155 -16.82 -13.85 4.76
N GLY A 156 -15.73 -14.24 4.11
CA GLY A 156 -15.53 -14.11 2.67
C GLY A 156 -15.22 -12.70 2.18
N VAL A 157 -14.96 -11.74 3.09
CA VAL A 157 -14.69 -10.35 2.77
C VAL A 157 -13.19 -10.19 2.47
N LYS A 158 -12.86 -9.60 1.32
CA LYS A 158 -11.49 -9.27 0.96
C LYS A 158 -11.04 -8.01 1.69
N VAL A 159 -9.82 -8.03 2.24
CA VAL A 159 -9.31 -6.91 3.04
C VAL A 159 -8.23 -6.15 2.29
N MET A 160 -8.31 -4.82 2.35
CA MET A 160 -7.23 -3.90 2.03
C MET A 160 -6.80 -3.19 3.32
N ILE A 161 -5.56 -3.39 3.73
CA ILE A 161 -4.96 -2.71 4.87
C ILE A 161 -4.40 -1.36 4.39
N LEU A 162 -4.75 -0.29 5.10
CA LEU A 162 -4.16 1.03 4.92
C LEU A 162 -3.16 1.26 6.05
N THR A 163 -1.91 1.59 5.74
CA THR A 163 -0.99 2.02 6.79
C THR A 163 -1.48 3.34 7.38
N ALA A 164 -1.32 3.48 8.70
CA ALA A 164 -1.72 4.70 9.41
C ALA A 164 -0.92 5.89 8.91
N ALA A 165 -1.60 6.98 8.61
CA ALA A 165 -0.99 8.25 8.21
C ALA A 165 -0.07 8.80 9.33
N MET A 166 0.70 9.84 9.01
CA MET A 166 1.58 10.47 10.00
C MET A 166 0.78 11.19 11.09
N ILE A 167 1.39 11.31 12.27
CA ILE A 167 0.92 12.12 13.39
C ILE A 167 1.84 13.35 13.46
N GLY A 168 1.37 14.47 12.93
CA GLY A 168 2.23 15.61 12.58
C GLY A 168 3.03 15.34 11.31
N GLU A 169 3.29 16.37 10.51
CA GLU A 169 4.01 16.26 9.24
C GLU A 169 5.54 16.34 9.38
N ASP A 170 6.02 16.14 10.59
CA ASP A 170 7.44 16.02 10.93
C ASP A 170 7.79 14.56 11.20
N ALA A 171 8.50 13.92 10.27
CA ALA A 171 8.81 12.50 10.34
C ALA A 171 9.60 12.08 11.59
N PRO A 172 10.59 12.82 12.10
CA PRO A 172 11.37 12.44 13.25
C PRO A 172 10.67 12.64 14.61
N ASN A 173 9.43 13.15 14.68
CA ASN A 173 8.75 13.27 15.97
C ASN A 173 8.49 11.90 16.63
N SER A 174 8.36 11.88 17.95
CA SER A 174 8.25 10.67 18.78
C SER A 174 7.03 9.81 18.44
N ASN A 175 5.91 10.42 18.05
CA ASN A 175 4.72 9.68 17.63
C ASN A 175 4.96 8.93 16.32
N ASN A 176 5.59 9.56 15.33
CA ASN A 176 5.92 8.92 14.06
C ASN A 176 6.98 7.83 14.22
N GLN A 177 7.96 8.00 15.11
CA GLN A 177 8.91 6.95 15.46
C GLN A 177 8.18 5.72 16.06
N LYS A 178 7.26 5.95 16.99
CA LYS A 178 6.42 4.88 17.56
C LYS A 178 5.52 4.24 16.49
N LEU A 179 4.87 5.06 15.65
CA LEU A 179 3.96 4.62 14.58
C LEU A 179 4.67 3.73 13.54
N ALA A 180 5.98 3.90 13.35
CA ALA A 180 6.75 3.09 12.42
C ALA A 180 6.64 1.58 12.71
N ALA A 181 6.65 1.16 13.99
CA ALA A 181 6.48 -0.23 14.38
C ALA A 181 5.06 -0.76 14.09
N TYR A 182 4.03 0.06 14.27
CA TYR A 182 2.64 -0.28 13.93
C TYR A 182 2.47 -0.44 12.43
N ASN A 183 2.99 0.49 11.65
CA ASN A 183 2.95 0.41 10.18
C ASN A 183 3.80 -0.74 9.63
N GLY A 184 4.95 -1.05 10.25
CA GLY A 184 5.74 -2.24 9.94
C GLY A 184 4.90 -3.51 10.08
N PHE A 185 4.22 -3.66 11.21
CA PHE A 185 3.32 -4.80 11.43
C PHE A 185 2.17 -4.85 10.39
N LEU A 186 1.56 -3.72 10.03
CA LEU A 186 0.49 -3.69 9.01
C LEU A 186 0.98 -4.20 7.65
N ARG A 187 2.19 -3.80 7.23
CA ARG A 187 2.83 -4.29 6.00
C ARG A 187 3.07 -5.80 6.03
N ASP A 188 3.62 -6.30 7.14
CA ASP A 188 3.87 -7.73 7.33
C ASP A 188 2.59 -8.54 7.37
N LEU A 189 1.56 -8.04 8.07
CA LEU A 189 0.25 -8.69 8.14
C LEU A 189 -0.41 -8.75 6.77
N ALA A 190 -0.37 -7.65 6.00
CA ALA A 190 -0.91 -7.62 4.64
C ALA A 190 -0.29 -8.72 3.77
N LYS A 191 1.04 -8.85 3.81
CA LYS A 191 1.77 -9.91 3.11
C LYS A 191 1.37 -11.30 3.62
N LYS A 192 1.42 -11.52 4.95
CA LYS A 192 1.11 -12.81 5.59
C LYS A 192 -0.31 -13.29 5.30
N LYS A 193 -1.29 -12.38 5.35
CA LYS A 193 -2.72 -12.69 5.17
C LYS A 193 -3.19 -12.50 3.72
N LYS A 194 -2.26 -12.23 2.78
CA LYS A 194 -2.56 -11.97 1.35
C LYS A 194 -3.62 -10.88 1.16
N CYS A 195 -3.60 -9.87 2.02
CA CYS A 195 -4.42 -8.67 1.89
C CYS A 195 -3.78 -7.70 0.88
N ARG A 196 -4.59 -6.85 0.26
CA ARG A 196 -4.04 -5.68 -0.44
C ARG A 196 -3.50 -4.68 0.58
N LEU A 197 -2.53 -3.89 0.17
CA LEU A 197 -1.92 -2.85 0.99
C LEU A 197 -1.98 -1.51 0.24
N ALA A 198 -2.56 -0.49 0.87
CA ALA A 198 -2.35 0.91 0.51
C ALA A 198 -1.37 1.51 1.52
N ASP A 199 -0.12 1.73 1.11
CA ASP A 199 0.92 2.25 2.00
C ASP A 199 0.85 3.78 2.10
N LEU A 200 -0.23 4.28 2.72
CA LEU A 200 -0.52 5.70 2.83
C LEU A 200 0.50 6.46 3.66
N ASN A 201 1.16 5.79 4.62
CA ASN A 201 2.25 6.38 5.37
C ASN A 201 3.45 6.69 4.47
N ALA A 202 3.83 5.76 3.61
CA ALA A 202 4.92 5.98 2.64
C ALA A 202 4.53 7.04 1.59
N ASP A 203 3.30 7.01 1.07
CA ASP A 203 2.79 8.01 0.13
C ASP A 203 2.81 9.42 0.76
N MET A 204 2.40 9.57 2.03
CA MET A 204 2.41 10.84 2.75
C MET A 204 3.83 11.36 2.98
N GLN A 205 4.75 10.52 3.44
CA GLN A 205 6.16 10.90 3.61
C GLN A 205 6.80 11.35 2.29
N ALA A 206 6.52 10.63 1.19
CA ALA A 206 7.05 10.97 -0.13
C ALA A 206 6.50 12.32 -0.63
N ALA A 207 5.21 12.60 -0.44
CA ALA A 207 4.59 13.86 -0.83
C ALA A 207 5.18 15.05 -0.06
N ILE A 208 5.33 14.92 1.25
CA ILE A 208 5.94 15.95 2.12
C ILE A 208 7.40 16.18 1.73
N ALA A 209 8.18 15.12 1.54
CA ALA A 209 9.59 15.23 1.14
C ALA A 209 9.75 15.90 -0.21
N LYS A 210 8.85 15.64 -1.16
CA LYS A 210 8.82 16.30 -2.47
C LYS A 210 8.50 17.79 -2.32
N ALA A 211 7.45 18.15 -1.61
CA ALA A 211 7.05 19.54 -1.41
C ALA A 211 8.13 20.37 -0.72
N LYS A 212 8.81 19.81 0.29
CA LYS A 212 9.94 20.48 0.97
C LYS A 212 11.14 20.74 0.04
N LYS A 213 11.33 19.95 -1.01
CA LYS A 213 12.39 20.16 -2.01
C LYS A 213 12.01 21.20 -3.08
N GLU A 214 10.73 21.23 -3.45
CA GLU A 214 10.24 22.06 -4.55
C GLU A 214 9.80 23.45 -4.12
N SER A 215 9.46 23.63 -2.84
CA SER A 215 9.00 24.91 -2.29
C SER A 215 9.43 25.08 -0.84
N ASN A 216 9.53 26.32 -0.40
CA ASN A 216 9.79 26.68 1.00
C ASN A 216 8.48 26.61 1.82
N HIS A 217 7.68 25.55 1.60
CA HIS A 217 6.37 25.41 2.24
C HIS A 217 6.51 25.38 3.76
N GLN A 218 5.79 26.26 4.44
CA GLN A 218 5.69 26.33 5.89
C GLN A 218 4.33 25.77 6.32
N GLY A 219 4.32 25.03 7.44
CA GLY A 219 3.10 24.43 7.99
C GLY A 219 2.75 23.07 7.40
N ASN A 220 1.49 22.67 7.62
CA ASN A 220 1.00 21.36 7.17
C ASN A 220 0.62 21.38 5.68
N LEU A 221 1.08 20.39 4.96
CA LEU A 221 0.82 20.21 3.52
C LEU A 221 -0.47 19.40 3.27
N LEU A 222 -0.65 18.31 4.01
CA LEU A 222 -1.68 17.29 3.77
C LEU A 222 -2.72 17.19 4.90
N THR A 223 -2.48 17.89 6.01
CA THR A 223 -3.37 17.88 7.17
C THR A 223 -3.77 19.29 7.58
N SER A 224 -4.91 19.42 8.24
CA SER A 224 -5.37 20.70 8.81
C SER A 224 -4.75 20.98 10.18
N ASP A 225 -4.52 19.95 10.97
CA ASP A 225 -4.09 20.04 12.38
C ASP A 225 -2.89 19.12 12.71
N GLY A 226 -2.27 18.53 11.70
CA GLY A 226 -1.20 17.54 11.84
C GLY A 226 -1.69 16.10 11.83
N VAL A 227 -3.00 15.85 11.85
CA VAL A 227 -3.60 14.50 11.89
C VAL A 227 -4.73 14.33 10.88
N HIS A 228 -5.72 15.24 10.89
CA HIS A 228 -6.88 15.15 10.02
C HIS A 228 -6.57 15.70 8.63
N MET A 229 -6.95 14.95 7.61
CA MET A 229 -6.64 15.28 6.21
C MET A 229 -7.32 16.56 5.76
N ASN A 230 -6.55 17.47 5.18
CA ASN A 230 -7.05 18.57 4.37
C ASN A 230 -7.45 18.07 2.96
N PRO A 231 -7.95 18.90 2.03
CA PRO A 231 -8.33 18.46 0.68
C PRO A 231 -7.20 17.72 -0.07
N GLU A 232 -5.95 18.17 0.04
CA GLU A 232 -4.82 17.51 -0.62
C GLU A 232 -4.47 16.16 0.03
N GLY A 233 -4.54 16.06 1.35
CA GLY A 233 -4.40 14.80 2.08
C GLY A 233 -5.48 13.79 1.71
N ASN A 234 -6.74 14.22 1.58
CA ASN A 234 -7.83 13.37 1.11
C ASN A 234 -7.59 12.86 -0.32
N ARG A 235 -7.10 13.69 -1.23
CA ARG A 235 -6.73 13.30 -2.60
C ARG A 235 -5.55 12.33 -2.60
N MET A 236 -4.55 12.54 -1.75
CA MET A 236 -3.41 11.63 -1.59
C MET A 236 -3.89 10.25 -1.12
N MET A 237 -4.71 10.18 -0.06
CA MET A 237 -5.26 8.93 0.45
C MET A 237 -6.10 8.21 -0.60
N ALA A 238 -7.02 8.91 -1.28
CA ALA A 238 -7.85 8.34 -2.33
C ALA A 238 -7.01 7.77 -3.48
N THR A 239 -5.96 8.48 -3.89
CA THR A 239 -5.02 8.03 -4.92
C THR A 239 -4.31 6.74 -4.48
N GLY A 240 -3.81 6.67 -3.24
CA GLY A 240 -3.16 5.50 -2.68
C GLY A 240 -4.08 4.26 -2.64
N VAL A 241 -5.33 4.45 -2.22
CA VAL A 241 -6.35 3.38 -2.20
C VAL A 241 -6.68 2.90 -3.62
N LEU A 242 -6.88 3.81 -4.57
CA LEU A 242 -7.17 3.46 -5.97
C LEU A 242 -5.98 2.72 -6.63
N LYS A 243 -4.75 3.15 -6.37
CA LYS A 243 -3.52 2.43 -6.79
C LYS A 243 -3.51 1.00 -6.21
N ALA A 244 -3.83 0.86 -4.92
CA ALA A 244 -3.89 -0.44 -4.27
C ALA A 244 -5.02 -1.33 -4.83
N PHE A 245 -6.10 -0.79 -5.36
CA PHE A 245 -7.09 -1.51 -6.15
C PHE A 245 -6.61 -1.88 -7.56
N GLY A 246 -5.48 -1.36 -8.02
CA GLY A 246 -4.88 -1.73 -9.30
C GLY A 246 -5.15 -0.74 -10.43
N LEU A 247 -5.63 0.48 -10.16
CA LEU A 247 -5.78 1.51 -11.19
C LEU A 247 -4.40 1.93 -11.72
N ASN A 248 -4.24 1.92 -13.03
CA ASN A 248 -3.04 2.41 -13.70
C ASN A 248 -3.01 3.95 -13.79
N ALA A 249 -1.91 4.52 -14.26
CA ALA A 249 -1.72 5.97 -14.31
C ALA A 249 -2.82 6.72 -15.11
N LYS A 250 -3.28 6.17 -16.22
CA LYS A 250 -4.38 6.75 -17.03
C LYS A 250 -5.70 6.75 -16.26
N GLN A 251 -6.00 5.65 -15.58
CA GLN A 251 -7.20 5.49 -14.77
C GLN A 251 -7.17 6.40 -13.53
N LEU A 252 -6.01 6.53 -12.88
CA LEU A 252 -5.82 7.47 -11.76
C LEU A 252 -6.01 8.92 -12.21
N LYS A 253 -5.46 9.32 -13.35
CA LYS A 253 -5.68 10.66 -13.92
C LYS A 253 -7.17 10.91 -14.14
N LYS A 254 -7.90 9.96 -14.73
CA LYS A 254 -9.34 10.06 -14.95
C LYS A 254 -10.13 10.18 -13.64
N ALA A 255 -9.73 9.46 -12.60
CA ALA A 255 -10.28 9.58 -11.26
C ALA A 255 -10.07 11.01 -10.70
N GLN A 256 -8.83 11.49 -10.73
CA GLN A 256 -8.45 12.82 -10.23
C GLN A 256 -9.19 13.94 -10.97
N ASP A 257 -9.34 13.85 -12.27
CA ASP A 257 -10.10 14.81 -13.08
C ASP A 257 -11.60 14.83 -12.69
N SER A 258 -12.14 13.69 -12.23
CA SER A 258 -13.53 13.62 -11.75
C SER A 258 -13.74 14.37 -10.43
N TRP A 259 -12.71 14.47 -9.58
CA TRP A 259 -12.81 15.10 -8.26
C TRP A 259 -12.97 16.63 -8.31
N SER A 260 -12.56 17.25 -9.42
CA SER A 260 -12.71 18.70 -9.63
C SER A 260 -14.12 19.10 -10.11
N LYS A 261 -14.96 18.11 -10.46
CA LYS A 261 -16.33 18.38 -10.90
C LYS A 261 -17.26 18.53 -9.68
N PRO A 262 -18.26 19.43 -9.73
CA PRO A 262 -19.28 19.50 -8.70
C PRO A 262 -19.95 18.13 -8.49
N VAL A 263 -20.25 17.78 -7.24
CA VAL A 263 -21.07 16.60 -6.95
C VAL A 263 -22.48 16.92 -7.45
N ALA A 264 -22.98 16.13 -8.41
CA ALA A 264 -24.37 16.26 -8.80
C ALA A 264 -25.26 16.05 -7.54
N PRO A 265 -26.29 16.86 -7.31
CA PRO A 265 -27.21 16.62 -6.22
C PRO A 265 -27.78 15.21 -6.38
N ALA A 266 -27.82 14.46 -5.26
CA ALA A 266 -28.46 13.15 -5.25
C ALA A 266 -29.90 13.32 -5.73
N GLY A 267 -30.23 12.71 -6.86
CA GLY A 267 -31.62 12.68 -7.33
C GLY A 267 -32.47 12.00 -6.27
N HIS A 268 -33.46 12.70 -5.78
CA HIS A 268 -34.50 12.19 -4.87
C HIS A 268 -35.38 11.19 -5.57
#